data_e1e89b3f4f96411d0cf8aa9107eb0a00
#
_entry.id   e1e89b3f4f96411d0cf8aa9107eb0a00
#
_cell.length_a   1.000
_cell.length_b   1.000
_cell.length_c   1.000
_cell.angle_alpha   90.00
_cell.angle_beta   90.00
_cell.angle_gamma   90.00
#
_symmetry.space_group_name_H-M   'P 1'
#
loop_
_entity.id
_entity.type
_entity.pdbx_description
1 polymer ?
#
loop_
_entity_poly.entity_id
_entity_poly.type
_entity_poly.pdbx_seq_one_letter_code
_entity_poly.pdbx_strand_id
1 'polypeptide(L)'
;GVHAIEQSAHFDTKKKISNKSNLIKSLNFFLNKKSISIKGLKKKTLNFHARYSAKKRIYIYLIRNHISPSVININREWHIINNLDLKILKKGASKYIGTHDFSTYRASNCNSKSAVRTISKVSVSKSKNLIIITFESKSFIKSQVRSMVGCLKYLGEKKWTIKKFVEVFKSKKRINCAPLAPAHALYLKKIIY
;
A
#
# COMPACT_ATOMS: atom_id res chain seq x y z
N GLY A 1 -9.40 4.91 5.29
CA GLY A 1 -8.61 4.33 6.38
C GLY A 1 -7.18 3.96 5.97
N VAL A 2 -6.77 4.19 4.70
CA VAL A 2 -5.38 4.03 4.25
C VAL A 2 -4.64 5.34 4.48
N HIS A 3 -3.43 5.28 5.02
CA HIS A 3 -2.58 6.45 5.25
C HIS A 3 -1.72 6.79 4.03
N ALA A 4 -1.19 8.01 4.00
CA ALA A 4 -0.20 8.42 3.03
C ALA A 4 0.90 9.25 3.71
N ILE A 5 2.17 8.87 3.47
CA ILE A 5 3.34 9.64 3.91
C ILE A 5 3.64 10.73 2.88
N GLU A 6 3.59 10.36 1.59
CA GLU A 6 3.77 11.27 0.46
C GLU A 6 2.70 10.99 -0.60
N GLN A 7 1.58 11.69 -0.55
CA GLN A 7 0.55 11.71 -1.60
C GLN A 7 0.76 12.93 -2.49
N SER A 8 0.43 12.81 -3.77
CA SER A 8 0.46 13.92 -4.71
C SER A 8 -0.93 14.15 -5.31
N ALA A 9 -1.32 15.40 -5.35
CA ALA A 9 -2.49 15.88 -6.09
C ALA A 9 -2.04 16.97 -7.07
N HIS A 10 -2.86 17.30 -8.05
CA HIS A 10 -2.64 18.43 -8.96
C HIS A 10 -3.92 19.23 -9.10
N PHE A 11 -3.76 20.47 -9.41
CA PHE A 11 -4.82 21.39 -9.81
C PHE A 11 -4.28 22.37 -10.84
N ASP A 12 -5.16 22.89 -11.68
CA ASP A 12 -4.84 23.91 -12.66
C ASP A 12 -5.30 25.27 -12.15
N THR A 13 -4.54 26.31 -12.46
CA THR A 13 -4.89 27.68 -12.10
C THR A 13 -4.46 28.66 -13.18
N LYS A 14 -5.31 29.62 -13.50
CA LYS A 14 -4.99 30.76 -14.39
C LYS A 14 -4.18 31.83 -13.65
N LYS A 15 -4.31 31.91 -12.32
CA LYS A 15 -3.59 32.89 -11.49
C LYS A 15 -2.16 32.44 -11.24
N LYS A 16 -1.21 33.35 -11.43
CA LYS A 16 0.19 33.16 -11.05
C LYS A 16 0.31 33.04 -9.52
N ILE A 17 0.88 31.95 -9.04
CA ILE A 17 1.19 31.77 -7.61
C ILE A 17 2.52 32.45 -7.35
N SER A 18 2.47 33.68 -6.82
CA SER A 18 3.67 34.46 -6.49
C SER A 18 4.38 33.95 -5.24
N ASN A 19 3.61 33.59 -4.20
CA ASN A 19 4.18 33.12 -2.93
C ASN A 19 3.64 31.71 -2.59
N LYS A 20 4.48 30.71 -2.86
CA LYS A 20 4.16 29.31 -2.57
C LYS A 20 4.04 29.02 -1.07
N SER A 21 4.86 29.68 -0.24
CA SER A 21 4.85 29.46 1.21
C SER A 21 3.54 29.93 1.83
N ASN A 22 3.03 31.09 1.42
CA ASN A 22 1.75 31.58 1.89
C ASN A 22 0.60 30.68 1.46
N LEU A 23 0.61 30.18 0.22
CA LEU A 23 -0.40 29.23 -0.24
C LEU A 23 -0.35 27.91 0.57
N ILE A 24 0.85 27.38 0.87
CA ILE A 24 1.01 26.18 1.72
C ILE A 24 0.44 26.44 3.12
N LYS A 25 0.74 27.59 3.73
CA LYS A 25 0.21 27.97 5.06
C LYS A 25 -1.32 28.02 5.04
N SER A 26 -1.91 28.71 4.06
CA SER A 26 -3.36 28.81 3.90
C SER A 26 -4.02 27.45 3.70
N LEU A 27 -3.48 26.61 2.83
CA LEU A 27 -3.99 25.25 2.62
C LEU A 27 -3.93 24.42 3.89
N ASN A 28 -2.81 24.47 4.63
CA ASN A 28 -2.66 23.73 5.88
C ASN A 28 -3.59 24.21 6.98
N PHE A 29 -3.92 25.50 7.04
CA PHE A 29 -4.90 26.03 7.98
C PHE A 29 -6.26 25.35 7.84
N PHE A 30 -6.73 25.12 6.60
CA PHE A 30 -8.02 24.46 6.35
C PHE A 30 -7.93 22.94 6.40
N LEU A 31 -6.82 22.35 5.94
CA LEU A 31 -6.71 20.90 5.73
C LEU A 31 -6.20 20.15 6.96
N ASN A 32 -5.51 20.81 7.88
CA ASN A 32 -4.94 20.15 9.06
C ASN A 32 -6.02 19.52 9.95
N LYS A 33 -7.16 20.19 10.11
CA LYS A 33 -8.35 19.66 10.82
C LYS A 33 -8.91 18.38 10.18
N LYS A 34 -8.57 18.10 8.92
CA LYS A 34 -8.93 16.88 8.18
C LYS A 34 -7.80 15.86 8.13
N SER A 35 -6.78 16.00 8.98
CA SER A 35 -5.58 15.13 9.01
C SER A 35 -4.82 15.11 7.67
N ILE A 36 -4.80 16.23 6.96
CA ILE A 36 -4.07 16.44 5.71
C ILE A 36 -3.08 17.58 5.90
N SER A 37 -1.81 17.35 5.54
CA SER A 37 -0.75 18.36 5.57
C SER A 37 -0.07 18.47 4.21
N ILE A 38 -0.02 19.68 3.68
CA ILE A 38 0.67 20.02 2.43
C ILE A 38 2.14 20.29 2.74
N LYS A 39 3.02 19.43 2.23
CA LYS A 39 4.48 19.52 2.45
C LYS A 39 5.17 20.41 1.42
N GLY A 40 4.60 20.57 0.24
CA GLY A 40 5.23 21.36 -0.82
C GLY A 40 4.38 21.52 -2.06
N LEU A 41 4.72 22.53 -2.87
CA LEU A 41 4.12 22.86 -4.15
C LEU A 41 5.20 22.92 -5.24
N LYS A 42 4.95 22.22 -6.36
CA LYS A 42 5.83 22.24 -7.53
C LYS A 42 5.02 22.57 -8.77
N LYS A 43 5.50 23.54 -9.58
CA LYS A 43 4.95 23.79 -10.92
C LYS A 43 5.28 22.59 -11.82
N LYS A 44 4.32 22.19 -12.63
CA LYS A 44 4.44 21.13 -13.63
C LYS A 44 3.95 21.64 -14.98
N THR A 45 4.21 20.91 -16.05
CA THR A 45 3.65 21.14 -17.38
C THR A 45 2.15 20.86 -17.39
N LEU A 46 1.40 21.45 -18.32
CA LEU A 46 -0.04 21.26 -18.46
C LEU A 46 -0.45 19.78 -18.66
N ASN A 47 0.40 18.99 -19.27
CA ASN A 47 0.16 17.57 -19.50
C ASN A 47 0.42 16.68 -18.27
N PHE A 48 0.86 17.25 -17.15
CA PHE A 48 1.11 16.49 -15.94
C PHE A 48 -0.20 16.10 -15.26
N HIS A 49 -0.34 14.81 -14.96
CA HIS A 49 -1.47 14.31 -14.17
C HIS A 49 -0.95 13.47 -13.00
N ALA A 50 -1.22 13.88 -11.75
CA ALA A 50 -0.69 13.24 -10.54
C ALA A 50 -0.96 11.72 -10.45
N ARG A 51 -2.05 11.23 -11.04
CA ARG A 51 -2.36 9.79 -11.07
C ARG A 51 -1.70 9.07 -12.24
N TYR A 52 -1.74 9.65 -13.44
CA TYR A 52 -1.36 8.93 -14.66
C TYR A 52 0.11 9.13 -15.04
N SER A 53 0.72 10.26 -14.67
CA SER A 53 2.15 10.51 -14.92
C SER A 53 3.07 9.78 -13.94
N ALA A 54 2.53 9.08 -12.94
CA ALA A 54 3.34 8.35 -11.97
C ALA A 54 4.02 7.14 -12.61
N LYS A 55 5.35 7.07 -12.48
CA LYS A 55 6.20 5.96 -12.93
C LYS A 55 6.23 4.81 -11.93
N LYS A 56 6.17 5.14 -10.63
CA LYS A 56 6.21 4.13 -9.57
C LYS A 56 5.43 4.60 -8.34
N ARG A 57 4.77 3.65 -7.66
CA ARG A 57 4.16 3.80 -6.34
C ARG A 57 4.76 2.82 -5.38
N ILE A 58 5.09 3.29 -4.20
CA ILE A 58 5.66 2.50 -3.11
C ILE A 58 4.66 2.49 -1.98
N TYR A 59 4.21 1.31 -1.61
CA TYR A 59 3.37 1.09 -0.43
C TYR A 59 4.14 0.34 0.64
N ILE A 60 3.88 0.65 1.89
CA ILE A 60 4.33 -0.14 3.04
C ILE A 60 3.14 -0.59 3.84
N TYR A 61 3.23 -1.79 4.38
CA TYR A 61 2.25 -2.34 5.30
C TYR A 61 2.96 -2.68 6.63
N LEU A 62 2.40 -2.19 7.74
CA LEU A 62 3.00 -2.30 9.06
C LEU A 62 2.26 -3.35 9.89
N ILE A 63 2.99 -4.35 10.40
CA ILE A 63 2.46 -5.40 11.28
C ILE A 63 3.25 -5.38 12.57
N ARG A 64 2.57 -5.11 13.69
CA ARG A 64 3.11 -5.37 15.01
C ARG A 64 2.91 -6.85 15.34
N ASN A 65 4.00 -7.60 15.35
CA ASN A 65 3.96 -9.02 15.69
C ASN A 65 4.50 -9.23 17.12
N HIS A 66 3.61 -9.13 18.08
CA HIS A 66 3.91 -9.20 19.52
C HIS A 66 2.64 -9.56 20.28
N ILE A 67 2.80 -10.12 21.50
CA ILE A 67 1.66 -10.44 22.37
C ILE A 67 0.89 -9.17 22.76
N SER A 68 1.59 -8.06 23.05
CA SER A 68 0.98 -6.80 23.46
C SER A 68 0.82 -5.83 22.28
N PRO A 69 -0.35 -5.18 22.14
CA PRO A 69 -0.54 -4.12 21.14
C PRO A 69 0.31 -2.87 21.48
N SER A 70 0.45 -1.97 20.53
CA SER A 70 1.02 -0.64 20.77
C SER A 70 -0.10 0.34 21.11
N VAL A 71 0.01 1.03 22.24
CA VAL A 71 -0.94 2.07 22.63
C VAL A 71 -0.72 3.33 21.80
N ILE A 72 0.54 3.67 21.48
CA ILE A 72 0.91 4.88 20.74
C ILE A 72 0.52 4.78 19.25
N ASN A 73 0.57 3.56 18.69
CA ASN A 73 0.30 3.32 17.27
C ASN A 73 -1.09 2.71 17.02
N ILE A 74 -2.05 2.99 17.87
CA ILE A 74 -3.46 2.59 17.66
C ILE A 74 -3.91 3.08 16.28
N ASN A 75 -4.53 2.16 15.48
CA ASN A 75 -4.97 2.44 14.11
C ASN A 75 -3.85 2.89 13.15
N ARG A 76 -2.59 2.52 13.42
CA ARG A 76 -1.45 2.83 12.56
C ARG A 76 -0.65 1.60 12.14
N GLU A 77 -0.88 0.47 12.78
CA GLU A 77 -0.26 -0.82 12.50
C GLU A 77 -1.27 -1.96 12.74
N TRP A 78 -1.10 -3.08 12.04
CA TRP A 78 -1.93 -4.26 12.30
C TRP A 78 -1.31 -5.11 13.40
N HIS A 79 -1.98 -5.22 14.53
CA HIS A 79 -1.55 -6.06 15.63
C HIS A 79 -1.89 -7.52 15.34
N ILE A 80 -0.89 -8.40 15.39
CA ILE A 80 -1.01 -9.84 15.22
C ILE A 80 -0.24 -10.52 16.36
N ILE A 81 -0.96 -11.26 17.21
CA ILE A 81 -0.40 -11.96 18.38
C ILE A 81 0.34 -13.21 17.93
N ASN A 82 -0.25 -14.00 17.02
CA ASN A 82 0.33 -15.24 16.54
C ASN A 82 1.69 -14.99 15.87
N ASN A 83 2.67 -15.82 16.19
CA ASN A 83 4.01 -15.68 15.59
C ASN A 83 3.96 -15.81 14.07
N LEU A 84 4.63 -14.91 13.38
CA LEU A 84 4.78 -14.89 11.93
C LEU A 84 6.19 -15.33 11.54
N ASP A 85 6.29 -16.45 10.82
CA ASP A 85 7.56 -16.94 10.29
C ASP A 85 8.09 -16.02 9.20
N LEU A 86 9.14 -15.25 9.51
CA LEU A 86 9.72 -14.25 8.62
C LEU A 86 10.34 -14.86 7.35
N LYS A 87 10.93 -16.07 7.46
CA LYS A 87 11.52 -16.78 6.32
C LYS A 87 10.42 -17.16 5.32
N ILE A 88 9.32 -17.68 5.83
CA ILE A 88 8.16 -18.08 5.04
C ILE A 88 7.48 -16.85 4.42
N LEU A 89 7.33 -15.74 5.17
CA LEU A 89 6.82 -14.48 4.64
C LEU A 89 7.65 -13.96 3.47
N LYS A 90 8.98 -13.95 3.59
CA LYS A 90 9.90 -13.55 2.50
C LYS A 90 9.74 -14.45 1.28
N LYS A 91 9.67 -15.78 1.47
CA LYS A 91 9.45 -16.75 0.39
C LYS A 91 8.11 -16.56 -0.31
N GLY A 92 7.04 -16.29 0.44
CA GLY A 92 5.72 -15.96 -0.13
C GLY A 92 5.72 -14.63 -0.88
N ALA A 93 6.30 -13.59 -0.29
CA ALA A 93 6.36 -12.25 -0.86
C ALA A 93 7.10 -12.22 -2.21
N SER A 94 8.18 -13.00 -2.37
CA SER A 94 8.91 -13.08 -3.63
C SER A 94 8.07 -13.63 -4.79
N LYS A 95 7.04 -14.44 -4.52
CA LYS A 95 6.14 -14.98 -5.56
C LYS A 95 5.26 -13.93 -6.23
N TYR A 96 5.13 -12.74 -5.64
CA TYR A 96 4.39 -11.63 -6.23
C TYR A 96 5.20 -10.80 -7.23
N ILE A 97 6.53 -10.93 -7.24
CA ILE A 97 7.41 -10.16 -8.12
C ILE A 97 7.24 -10.65 -9.56
N GLY A 98 7.16 -9.71 -10.49
CA GLY A 98 6.94 -9.96 -11.91
C GLY A 98 5.60 -9.49 -12.41
N THR A 99 5.29 -9.83 -13.66
CA THR A 99 4.01 -9.53 -14.31
C THR A 99 3.06 -10.71 -14.14
N HIS A 100 1.97 -10.47 -13.43
CA HIS A 100 0.99 -11.50 -13.10
C HIS A 100 -0.43 -10.98 -13.21
N ASP A 101 -1.38 -11.90 -13.33
CA ASP A 101 -2.81 -11.64 -13.16
C ASP A 101 -3.15 -11.68 -11.67
N PHE A 102 -3.52 -10.51 -11.11
CA PHE A 102 -3.89 -10.34 -9.71
C PHE A 102 -5.39 -10.40 -9.46
N SER A 103 -6.16 -11.09 -10.28
CA SER A 103 -7.62 -11.22 -10.11
C SER A 103 -8.02 -11.74 -8.74
N THR A 104 -7.28 -12.70 -8.17
CA THR A 104 -7.48 -13.19 -6.79
C THR A 104 -7.47 -12.07 -5.76
N TYR A 105 -6.69 -11.01 -5.97
CA TYR A 105 -6.50 -9.89 -5.03
C TYR A 105 -7.31 -8.65 -5.38
N ARG A 106 -8.15 -8.72 -6.41
CA ARG A 106 -8.98 -7.62 -6.91
C ARG A 106 -10.26 -7.49 -6.07
N ALA A 107 -10.60 -6.25 -5.67
CA ALA A 107 -11.91 -5.99 -5.07
C ALA A 107 -13.02 -6.14 -6.11
N SER A 108 -14.20 -6.63 -5.72
CA SER A 108 -15.37 -6.80 -6.60
C SER A 108 -15.77 -5.49 -7.30
N ASN A 109 -15.71 -4.36 -6.57
CA ASN A 109 -16.03 -3.03 -7.08
C ASN A 109 -14.81 -2.29 -7.66
N CYS A 110 -13.89 -2.99 -8.30
CA CYS A 110 -12.72 -2.40 -8.94
C CYS A 110 -13.00 -2.09 -10.41
N ASN A 111 -12.94 -0.80 -10.78
CA ASN A 111 -13.20 -0.31 -12.16
C ASN A 111 -12.00 -0.46 -13.11
N SER A 112 -10.94 -1.18 -12.73
CA SER A 112 -9.79 -1.39 -13.61
C SER A 112 -10.15 -2.37 -14.73
N LYS A 113 -9.85 -2.04 -15.99
CA LYS A 113 -10.12 -2.91 -17.15
C LYS A 113 -9.36 -4.25 -17.06
N SER A 114 -8.13 -4.25 -16.53
CA SER A 114 -7.31 -5.45 -16.40
C SER A 114 -6.81 -5.62 -14.97
N ALA A 115 -6.68 -6.89 -14.54
CA ALA A 115 -6.06 -7.28 -13.28
C ALA A 115 -4.56 -7.56 -13.40
N VAL A 116 -4.02 -7.55 -14.63
CA VAL A 116 -2.58 -7.77 -14.85
C VAL A 116 -1.78 -6.56 -14.37
N ARG A 117 -0.78 -6.82 -13.51
CA ARG A 117 0.14 -5.80 -12.98
C ARG A 117 1.56 -6.35 -12.92
N THR A 118 2.52 -5.44 -13.04
CA THR A 118 3.94 -5.76 -12.83
C THR A 118 4.36 -5.21 -11.47
N ILE A 119 4.70 -6.09 -10.56
CA ILE A 119 5.29 -5.73 -9.27
C ILE A 119 6.80 -5.82 -9.41
N SER A 120 7.50 -4.69 -9.29
CA SER A 120 8.95 -4.61 -9.46
C SER A 120 9.71 -5.07 -8.22
N LYS A 121 9.12 -4.92 -7.03
CA LYS A 121 9.76 -5.31 -5.77
C LYS A 121 8.71 -5.62 -4.71
N VAL A 122 8.97 -6.68 -3.95
CA VAL A 122 8.35 -6.92 -2.64
C VAL A 122 9.45 -7.27 -1.66
N SER A 123 9.49 -6.58 -0.53
CA SER A 123 10.46 -6.90 0.53
C SER A 123 9.77 -7.00 1.89
N VAL A 124 10.30 -7.89 2.73
CA VAL A 124 9.82 -8.08 4.11
C VAL A 124 11.03 -7.89 5.03
N SER A 125 10.92 -6.94 5.94
CA SER A 125 11.90 -6.68 6.99
C SER A 125 11.24 -6.71 8.35
N LYS A 126 12.04 -6.97 9.39
CA LYS A 126 11.59 -6.94 10.79
C LYS A 126 12.57 -6.11 11.59
N SER A 127 12.05 -5.18 12.37
CA SER A 127 12.80 -4.41 13.37
C SER A 127 12.07 -4.55 14.70
N LYS A 128 12.71 -5.18 15.67
CA LYS A 128 12.09 -5.54 16.95
C LYS A 128 10.77 -6.32 16.69
N ASN A 129 9.65 -5.77 17.11
CA ASN A 129 8.32 -6.36 16.98
C ASN A 129 7.54 -5.87 15.77
N LEU A 130 8.13 -5.01 14.93
CA LEU A 130 7.51 -4.45 13.75
C LEU A 130 7.99 -5.15 12.49
N ILE A 131 7.07 -5.76 11.75
CA ILE A 131 7.30 -6.30 10.41
C ILE A 131 6.82 -5.26 9.40
N ILE A 132 7.67 -4.94 8.44
CA ILE A 132 7.40 -3.99 7.36
C ILE A 132 7.41 -4.74 6.05
N ILE A 133 6.30 -4.71 5.32
CA ILE A 133 6.20 -5.28 3.98
C ILE A 133 6.11 -4.12 2.99
N THR A 134 7.08 -4.02 2.09
CA THR A 134 7.15 -2.97 1.06
C THR A 134 6.78 -3.54 -0.30
N PHE A 135 5.94 -2.82 -1.04
CA PHE A 135 5.53 -3.18 -2.40
C PHE A 135 5.82 -2.02 -3.35
N GLU A 136 6.45 -2.32 -4.49
CA GLU A 136 6.74 -1.34 -5.54
C GLU A 136 6.13 -1.80 -6.88
N SER A 137 5.37 -0.92 -7.52
CA SER A 137 4.78 -1.13 -8.84
C SER A 137 4.45 0.21 -9.50
N LYS A 138 4.30 0.21 -10.82
CA LYS A 138 3.76 1.37 -11.55
C LYS A 138 2.32 1.67 -11.10
N SER A 139 1.52 0.63 -10.88
CA SER A 139 0.13 0.76 -10.42
C SER A 139 -0.34 -0.48 -9.68
N PHE A 140 -1.34 -0.30 -8.82
CA PHE A 140 -2.04 -1.36 -8.11
C PHE A 140 -3.54 -1.28 -8.40
N ILE A 141 -4.23 -2.41 -8.42
CA ILE A 141 -5.69 -2.46 -8.47
C ILE A 141 -6.29 -2.27 -7.06
N LYS A 142 -7.57 -1.95 -7.00
CA LYS A 142 -8.27 -1.71 -5.73
C LYS A 142 -8.12 -2.90 -4.79
N SER A 143 -7.71 -2.64 -3.55
CA SER A 143 -7.47 -3.58 -2.46
C SER A 143 -6.32 -4.58 -2.66
N GLN A 144 -5.59 -4.54 -3.77
CA GLN A 144 -4.56 -5.52 -4.12
C GLN A 144 -3.55 -5.74 -2.99
N VAL A 145 -2.90 -4.67 -2.51
CA VAL A 145 -1.85 -4.78 -1.48
C VAL A 145 -2.41 -5.39 -0.20
N ARG A 146 -3.58 -4.94 0.26
CA ARG A 146 -4.22 -5.46 1.47
C ARG A 146 -4.59 -6.94 1.33
N SER A 147 -5.10 -7.36 0.17
CA SER A 147 -5.42 -8.76 -0.12
C SER A 147 -4.16 -9.64 -0.12
N MET A 148 -3.09 -9.16 -0.75
CA MET A 148 -1.79 -9.86 -0.75
C MET A 148 -1.23 -10.02 0.67
N VAL A 149 -1.32 -8.98 1.50
CA VAL A 149 -0.89 -9.04 2.91
C VAL A 149 -1.75 -10.01 3.73
N GLY A 150 -3.06 -10.05 3.51
CA GLY A 150 -3.95 -11.04 4.14
C GLY A 150 -3.51 -12.49 3.85
N CYS A 151 -3.17 -12.78 2.59
CA CYS A 151 -2.65 -14.10 2.20
C CYS A 151 -1.25 -14.36 2.80
N LEU A 152 -0.38 -13.37 2.85
CA LEU A 152 0.93 -13.48 3.50
C LEU A 152 0.79 -13.78 5.01
N LYS A 153 -0.20 -13.17 5.67
CA LYS A 153 -0.49 -13.45 7.08
C LYS A 153 -0.87 -14.92 7.29
N TYR A 154 -1.76 -15.46 6.48
CA TYR A 154 -2.14 -16.88 6.56
C TYR A 154 -0.95 -17.81 6.31
N LEU A 155 -0.08 -17.46 5.38
CA LEU A 155 1.15 -18.17 5.10
C LEU A 155 2.14 -18.08 6.27
N GLY A 156 2.35 -16.88 6.84
CA GLY A 156 3.26 -16.64 7.97
C GLY A 156 2.83 -17.33 9.26
N GLU A 157 1.52 -17.44 9.50
CA GLU A 157 0.94 -18.23 10.61
C GLU A 157 0.95 -19.75 10.35
N LYS A 158 1.50 -20.21 9.20
CA LYS A 158 1.50 -21.62 8.79
C LYS A 158 0.10 -22.24 8.62
N LYS A 159 -0.96 -21.40 8.50
CA LYS A 159 -2.32 -21.86 8.14
C LYS A 159 -2.36 -22.35 6.70
N TRP A 160 -1.48 -21.82 5.84
CA TRP A 160 -1.27 -22.28 4.48
C TRP A 160 0.17 -22.73 4.29
N THR A 161 0.35 -23.77 3.48
CA THR A 161 1.64 -24.15 2.91
C THR A 161 1.99 -23.20 1.75
N ILE A 162 3.27 -23.17 1.34
CA ILE A 162 3.68 -22.44 0.12
C ILE A 162 2.91 -22.95 -1.11
N LYS A 163 2.66 -24.27 -1.20
CA LYS A 163 1.89 -24.88 -2.30
C LYS A 163 0.47 -24.26 -2.33
N LYS A 164 -0.24 -24.28 -1.20
CA LYS A 164 -1.59 -23.70 -1.09
C LYS A 164 -1.61 -22.20 -1.42
N PHE A 165 -0.62 -21.44 -0.93
CA PHE A 165 -0.49 -20.01 -1.24
C PHE A 165 -0.35 -19.74 -2.75
N VAL A 166 0.47 -20.52 -3.46
CA VAL A 166 0.64 -20.42 -4.91
C VAL A 166 -0.63 -20.87 -5.66
N GLU A 167 -1.30 -21.92 -5.22
CA GLU A 167 -2.60 -22.35 -5.77
C GLU A 167 -3.65 -21.25 -5.68
N VAL A 168 -3.78 -20.60 -4.51
CA VAL A 168 -4.69 -19.47 -4.30
C VAL A 168 -4.35 -18.32 -5.25
N PHE A 169 -3.07 -17.96 -5.37
CA PHE A 169 -2.64 -16.93 -6.30
C PHE A 169 -3.02 -17.25 -7.75
N LYS A 170 -2.71 -18.46 -8.20
CA LYS A 170 -2.96 -18.93 -9.59
C LYS A 170 -4.44 -19.15 -9.88
N SER A 171 -5.28 -19.29 -8.86
CA SER A 171 -6.73 -19.57 -9.03
C SER A 171 -7.49 -18.44 -9.72
N LYS A 172 -6.99 -17.20 -9.67
CA LYS A 172 -7.64 -15.98 -10.20
C LYS A 172 -9.05 -15.74 -9.64
N LYS A 173 -9.44 -16.45 -8.58
CA LYS A 173 -10.76 -16.37 -7.95
C LYS A 173 -10.67 -15.63 -6.62
N ARG A 174 -11.42 -14.53 -6.49
CA ARG A 174 -11.47 -13.71 -5.26
C ARG A 174 -11.94 -14.51 -4.04
N ILE A 175 -12.84 -15.45 -4.22
CA ILE A 175 -13.37 -16.27 -3.12
C ILE A 175 -12.27 -17.09 -2.40
N ASN A 176 -11.20 -17.45 -3.09
CA ASN A 176 -10.10 -18.21 -2.52
C ASN A 176 -9.11 -17.34 -1.72
N CYS A 177 -9.24 -16.01 -1.84
CA CYS A 177 -8.33 -15.09 -1.15
C CYS A 177 -8.59 -15.09 0.36
N ALA A 178 -7.53 -14.99 1.15
CA ALA A 178 -7.66 -14.76 2.59
C ALA A 178 -8.40 -13.45 2.89
N PRO A 179 -8.93 -13.28 4.10
CA PRO A 179 -9.55 -12.03 4.55
C PRO A 179 -8.67 -10.81 4.29
N LEU A 180 -9.32 -9.70 3.98
CA LEU A 180 -8.66 -8.45 3.65
C LEU A 180 -7.95 -7.86 4.86
N ALA A 181 -6.66 -7.60 4.75
CA ALA A 181 -5.88 -6.94 5.82
C ALA A 181 -6.44 -5.52 6.13
N PRO A 182 -6.41 -5.07 7.39
CA PRO A 182 -6.92 -3.77 7.80
C PRO A 182 -6.32 -2.59 7.01
N ALA A 183 -7.13 -1.57 6.75
CA ALA A 183 -6.71 -0.42 5.94
C ALA A 183 -5.72 0.48 6.69
N HIS A 184 -5.90 0.65 8.00
CA HIS A 184 -5.14 1.56 8.85
C HIS A 184 -3.64 1.23 8.97
N ALA A 185 -3.24 0.03 8.58
CA ALA A 185 -1.83 -0.37 8.59
C ALA A 185 -1.14 -0.22 7.22
N LEU A 186 -1.89 0.19 6.19
CA LEU A 186 -1.37 0.44 4.85
C LEU A 186 -1.04 1.92 4.66
N TYR A 187 0.15 2.19 4.09
CA TYR A 187 0.62 3.54 3.80
C TYR A 187 1.06 3.64 2.34
N LEU A 188 0.59 4.66 1.63
CA LEU A 188 1.27 5.12 0.42
C LEU A 188 2.54 5.85 0.86
N LYS A 189 3.70 5.20 0.72
CA LYS A 189 4.98 5.75 1.17
C LYS A 189 5.48 6.85 0.25
N LYS A 190 5.42 6.62 -1.07
CA LYS A 190 5.97 7.55 -2.07
C LYS A 190 5.40 7.31 -3.46
N ILE A 191 5.30 8.38 -4.24
CA ILE A 191 5.05 8.34 -5.68
C ILE A 191 6.26 8.93 -6.41
N ILE A 192 6.74 8.24 -7.45
CA ILE A 192 7.85 8.68 -8.31
C ILE A 192 7.29 9.04 -9.69
N TYR A 193 7.65 10.23 -10.18
CA TYR A 193 7.24 10.79 -11.46
C TYR A 193 8.37 10.83 -12.47
#